data_9efa5961563bf1743e865aa03486dc8d
#
_entry.id   9efa5961563bf1743e865aa03486dc8d
#
_cell.length_a   1.000
_cell.length_b   1.000
_cell.length_c   1.000
_cell.angle_alpha   90.00
_cell.angle_beta   90.00
_cell.angle_gamma   90.00
#
_symmetry.space_group_name_H-M   'P 1'
#
loop_
_entity.id
_entity.type
_entity.pdbx_description
1 polymer ?
#
loop_
_entity_poly.entity_id
_entity_poly.type
_entity_poly.pdbx_seq_one_letter_code
_entity_poly.pdbx_strand_id
1 'polypeptide(L)'
;IAEEDREYYVELHKQLNGESTLFLNPVCKDMMWEQVLSGKDKVFSIYDKSGEYCGSVELQHPDSNTPELGIDLMESKRNKGIATRAIKLVARRAYEDKRVDYFLIRISSRNPHSKHVFEKMGVIPLRTTESTFKTFMKKFRDVMKNTEVDDAMEERLKKIFDNADELEEEVVYEYKLTSEMFL
;
A
#
# COMPACT_ATOMS: atom_id res chain seq x y z
N ILE A 1 13.22 -6.56 -5.50
CA ILE A 1 12.73 -7.81 -4.89
C ILE A 1 13.19 -8.99 -5.74
N ALA A 2 13.50 -10.12 -5.15
CA ALA A 2 14.00 -11.33 -5.81
C ALA A 2 13.07 -12.53 -5.51
N GLU A 3 13.21 -13.63 -6.26
CA GLU A 3 12.33 -14.81 -6.10
C GLU A 3 12.42 -15.43 -4.70
N GLU A 4 13.58 -15.40 -4.07
CA GLU A 4 13.79 -15.84 -2.69
C GLU A 4 13.00 -15.03 -1.65
N ASP A 5 12.51 -13.82 -1.99
CA ASP A 5 11.74 -12.96 -1.10
C ASP A 5 10.26 -13.32 -1.07
N ARG A 6 9.80 -14.17 -2.01
CA ARG A 6 8.38 -14.46 -2.23
C ARG A 6 7.63 -14.83 -0.95
N GLU A 7 8.14 -15.80 -0.22
CA GLU A 7 7.46 -16.29 0.99
C GLU A 7 7.42 -15.21 2.09
N TYR A 8 8.46 -14.41 2.22
CA TYR A 8 8.49 -13.28 3.16
C TYR A 8 7.51 -12.19 2.76
N TYR A 9 7.43 -11.87 1.47
CA TYR A 9 6.50 -10.87 0.94
C TYR A 9 5.04 -11.31 1.14
N VAL A 10 4.72 -12.56 0.85
CA VAL A 10 3.39 -13.14 1.07
C VAL A 10 3.01 -13.12 2.55
N GLU A 11 3.93 -13.52 3.44
CA GLU A 11 3.69 -13.51 4.89
C GLU A 11 3.50 -12.09 5.43
N LEU A 12 4.26 -11.11 4.93
CA LEU A 12 4.08 -9.69 5.25
C LEU A 12 2.66 -9.24 4.94
N HIS A 13 2.18 -9.48 3.72
CA HIS A 13 0.84 -9.07 3.30
C HIS A 13 -0.27 -9.81 4.05
N LYS A 14 -0.05 -11.07 4.43
CA LYS A 14 -0.96 -11.81 5.31
C LYS A 14 -1.07 -11.14 6.69
N GLN A 15 0.05 -10.74 7.31
CA GLN A 15 0.05 -10.04 8.59
C GLN A 15 -0.68 -8.68 8.51
N LEU A 16 -0.57 -7.97 7.38
CA LEU A 16 -1.19 -6.67 7.17
C LEU A 16 -2.71 -6.74 6.96
N ASN A 17 -3.18 -7.80 6.31
CA ASN A 17 -4.57 -7.95 5.90
C ASN A 17 -5.36 -8.93 6.79
N GLY A 18 -4.76 -9.40 7.87
CA GLY A 18 -5.37 -10.35 8.77
C GLY A 18 -5.58 -11.74 8.15
N GLU A 19 -6.44 -12.55 8.75
CA GLU A 19 -6.77 -13.91 8.28
C GLU A 19 -7.70 -13.92 7.05
N SER A 20 -7.62 -12.91 6.19
CA SER A 20 -8.41 -12.91 4.96
C SER A 20 -8.15 -14.21 4.18
N THR A 21 -9.22 -14.92 3.84
CA THR A 21 -9.18 -16.18 3.08
C THR A 21 -8.47 -16.04 1.74
N LEU A 22 -8.37 -14.81 1.20
CA LEU A 22 -7.63 -14.51 -0.03
C LEU A 22 -6.15 -14.87 0.09
N PHE A 23 -5.52 -14.61 1.25
CA PHE A 23 -4.10 -14.93 1.48
C PHE A 23 -3.84 -16.40 1.83
N LEU A 24 -4.90 -17.19 2.06
CA LEU A 24 -4.80 -18.64 2.24
C LEU A 24 -4.86 -19.39 0.91
N ASN A 25 -5.43 -18.77 -0.14
CA ASN A 25 -5.58 -19.38 -1.45
C ASN A 25 -4.26 -19.33 -2.24
N PRO A 26 -3.69 -20.49 -2.66
CA PRO A 26 -2.46 -20.53 -3.46
C PRO A 26 -2.54 -19.68 -4.74
N VAL A 27 -3.68 -19.74 -5.46
CA VAL A 27 -3.87 -18.97 -6.69
C VAL A 27 -3.77 -17.46 -6.44
N CYS A 28 -4.35 -16.97 -5.34
CA CYS A 28 -4.26 -15.55 -4.99
C CYS A 28 -2.82 -15.14 -4.64
N LYS A 29 -2.07 -16.01 -3.97
CA LYS A 29 -0.64 -15.80 -3.69
C LYS A 29 0.19 -15.72 -4.97
N ASP A 30 -0.06 -16.63 -5.91
CA ASP A 30 0.62 -16.65 -7.21
C ASP A 30 0.30 -15.39 -8.00
N MET A 31 -0.97 -15.00 -8.10
CA MET A 31 -1.38 -13.76 -8.78
C MET A 31 -0.73 -12.50 -8.18
N MET A 32 -0.66 -12.42 -6.85
CA MET A 32 -0.01 -11.31 -6.16
C MET A 32 1.49 -11.27 -6.50
N TRP A 33 2.15 -12.41 -6.51
CA TRP A 33 3.57 -12.50 -6.84
C TRP A 33 3.84 -12.18 -8.32
N GLU A 34 3.02 -12.69 -9.23
CA GLU A 34 3.09 -12.35 -10.65
C GLU A 34 2.91 -10.84 -10.89
N GLN A 35 2.03 -10.19 -10.14
CA GLN A 35 1.86 -8.73 -10.21
C GLN A 35 3.16 -8.01 -9.81
N VAL A 36 3.82 -8.45 -8.75
CA VAL A 36 5.13 -7.90 -8.33
C VAL A 36 6.17 -8.10 -9.42
N LEU A 37 6.25 -9.29 -10.01
CA LEU A 37 7.20 -9.62 -11.08
C LEU A 37 6.89 -8.94 -12.42
N SER A 38 5.66 -8.45 -12.62
CA SER A 38 5.28 -7.76 -13.85
C SER A 38 6.12 -6.50 -14.15
N GLY A 39 6.79 -5.95 -13.12
CA GLY A 39 7.62 -4.77 -13.22
C GLY A 39 6.86 -3.46 -13.46
N LYS A 40 5.51 -3.49 -13.41
CA LYS A 40 4.68 -2.29 -13.51
C LYS A 40 4.99 -1.29 -12.40
N ASP A 41 5.16 -1.83 -11.21
CA ASP A 41 5.61 -1.11 -10.02
C ASP A 41 6.96 -1.68 -9.57
N LYS A 42 7.78 -0.89 -8.89
CA LYS A 42 9.07 -1.34 -8.38
C LYS A 42 8.96 -1.67 -6.90
N VAL A 43 9.24 -2.90 -6.52
CA VAL A 43 9.24 -3.35 -5.13
C VAL A 43 10.67 -3.61 -4.67
N PHE A 44 11.03 -3.07 -3.50
CA PHE A 44 12.35 -3.18 -2.90
C PHE A 44 12.23 -3.90 -1.55
N SER A 45 12.87 -5.05 -1.43
CA SER A 45 12.96 -5.77 -0.16
C SER A 45 13.86 -5.03 0.84
N ILE A 46 13.46 -5.02 2.09
CA ILE A 46 14.21 -4.41 3.19
C ILE A 46 14.79 -5.52 4.05
N TYR A 47 16.12 -5.49 4.20
CA TYR A 47 16.85 -6.37 5.12
C TYR A 47 17.56 -5.55 6.19
N ASP A 48 17.66 -6.07 7.38
CA ASP A 48 18.51 -5.49 8.42
C ASP A 48 19.98 -5.94 8.25
N LYS A 49 20.85 -5.44 9.14
CA LYS A 49 22.29 -5.74 9.08
C LYS A 49 22.62 -7.22 9.33
N SER A 50 21.71 -8.00 9.92
CA SER A 50 21.86 -9.44 10.10
C SER A 50 21.40 -10.26 8.91
N GLY A 51 20.85 -9.59 7.86
CA GLY A 51 20.28 -10.25 6.70
C GLY A 51 18.85 -10.75 6.93
N GLU A 52 18.17 -10.28 7.98
CA GLU A 52 16.79 -10.68 8.27
C GLU A 52 15.82 -9.76 7.50
N TYR A 53 14.82 -10.36 6.85
CA TYR A 53 13.79 -9.63 6.11
C TYR A 53 12.95 -8.75 7.05
N CYS A 54 12.78 -7.50 6.68
CA CYS A 54 12.07 -6.51 7.50
C CYS A 54 10.76 -6.03 6.89
N GLY A 55 10.61 -6.16 5.57
CA GLY A 55 9.47 -5.64 4.84
C GLY A 55 9.83 -5.21 3.43
N SER A 56 9.03 -4.33 2.84
CA SER A 56 9.23 -3.81 1.49
C SER A 56 8.87 -2.34 1.35
N VAL A 57 9.52 -1.66 0.40
CA VAL A 57 9.11 -0.35 -0.13
C VAL A 57 8.60 -0.56 -1.54
N GLU A 58 7.46 0.01 -1.87
CA GLU A 58 6.87 -0.02 -3.19
C GLU A 58 6.89 1.38 -3.82
N LEU A 59 7.35 1.45 -5.06
CA LEU A 59 7.30 2.64 -5.90
C LEU A 59 6.32 2.36 -7.04
N GLN A 60 5.11 2.86 -6.91
CA GLN A 60 4.04 2.72 -7.91
C GLN A 60 4.14 3.84 -8.94
N HIS A 61 3.76 3.51 -10.17
CA HIS A 61 3.81 4.45 -11.29
C HIS A 61 5.18 5.14 -11.45
N PRO A 62 6.30 4.39 -11.51
CA PRO A 62 7.66 4.93 -11.48
C PRO A 62 7.95 5.92 -12.62
N ASP A 63 7.21 5.84 -13.71
CA ASP A 63 7.33 6.74 -14.87
C ASP A 63 6.55 8.04 -14.73
N SER A 64 5.74 8.19 -13.68
CA SER A 64 5.02 9.43 -13.36
C SER A 64 5.96 10.54 -12.89
N ASN A 65 5.54 11.79 -13.02
CA ASN A 65 6.21 12.93 -12.35
C ASN A 65 5.89 13.00 -10.85
N THR A 66 4.87 12.26 -10.41
CA THR A 66 4.44 12.15 -9.02
C THR A 66 4.20 10.69 -8.66
N PRO A 67 5.25 9.83 -8.68
CA PRO A 67 5.08 8.41 -8.34
C PRO A 67 4.66 8.25 -6.88
N GLU A 68 3.95 7.16 -6.58
CA GLU A 68 3.52 6.87 -5.22
C GLU A 68 4.55 6.01 -4.49
N LEU A 69 4.83 6.32 -3.23
CA LEU A 69 5.67 5.52 -2.34
C LEU A 69 4.84 4.93 -1.20
N GLY A 70 4.88 3.61 -1.09
CA GLY A 70 4.35 2.84 0.03
C GLY A 70 5.45 2.12 0.79
N ILE A 71 5.19 1.77 2.04
CA ILE A 71 6.07 0.95 2.87
C ILE A 71 5.29 0.04 3.78
N ASP A 72 5.68 -1.22 3.79
CA ASP A 72 5.17 -2.23 4.66
C ASP A 72 6.29 -2.89 5.47
N LEU A 73 6.08 -3.03 6.78
CA LEU A 73 7.04 -3.67 7.67
C LEU A 73 6.39 -4.81 8.45
N MET A 74 7.13 -5.91 8.59
CA MET A 74 6.83 -6.97 9.53
C MET A 74 6.60 -6.36 10.92
N GLU A 75 5.60 -6.85 11.65
CA GLU A 75 5.21 -6.29 12.95
C GLU A 75 6.40 -6.22 13.93
N SER A 76 7.20 -7.27 13.97
CA SER A 76 8.41 -7.35 14.81
C SER A 76 9.52 -6.34 14.46
N LYS A 77 9.42 -5.69 13.27
CA LYS A 77 10.42 -4.74 12.76
C LYS A 77 9.97 -3.27 12.85
N ARG A 78 8.76 -3.03 13.35
CA ARG A 78 8.21 -1.67 13.54
C ARG A 78 8.92 -0.92 14.68
N ASN A 79 8.76 0.39 14.71
CA ASN A 79 9.28 1.28 15.77
C ASN A 79 10.82 1.30 15.94
N LYS A 80 11.59 0.82 14.94
CA LYS A 80 13.07 0.77 14.94
C LYS A 80 13.70 1.78 13.96
N GLY A 81 12.93 2.72 13.43
CA GLY A 81 13.39 3.70 12.43
C GLY A 81 13.70 3.10 11.06
N ILE A 82 13.34 1.83 10.81
CA ILE A 82 13.58 1.13 9.53
C ILE A 82 12.80 1.82 8.42
N ALA A 83 11.51 2.10 8.63
CA ALA A 83 10.64 2.74 7.64
C ALA A 83 11.24 4.04 7.10
N THR A 84 11.57 4.97 7.98
CA THR A 84 12.11 6.27 7.60
C THR A 84 13.40 6.15 6.78
N ARG A 85 14.30 5.23 7.17
CA ARG A 85 15.55 5.00 6.43
C ARG A 85 15.30 4.39 5.06
N ALA A 86 14.44 3.39 4.98
CA ALA A 86 14.14 2.70 3.72
C ALA A 86 13.45 3.65 2.72
N ILE A 87 12.45 4.43 3.17
CA ILE A 87 11.78 5.43 2.33
C ILE A 87 12.79 6.44 1.80
N LYS A 88 13.65 7.00 2.65
CA LYS A 88 14.65 7.97 2.23
C LYS A 88 15.63 7.40 1.20
N LEU A 89 16.06 6.16 1.35
CA LEU A 89 16.96 5.50 0.40
C LEU A 89 16.30 5.30 -0.96
N VAL A 90 15.07 4.77 -0.98
CA VAL A 90 14.35 4.51 -2.22
C VAL A 90 13.97 5.83 -2.90
N ALA A 91 13.47 6.82 -2.14
CA ALA A 91 13.12 8.13 -2.68
C ALA A 91 14.33 8.83 -3.30
N ARG A 92 15.49 8.82 -2.62
CA ARG A 92 16.74 9.38 -3.15
C ARG A 92 17.15 8.68 -4.44
N ARG A 93 17.18 7.36 -4.45
CA ARG A 93 17.55 6.58 -5.63
C ARG A 93 16.61 6.85 -6.81
N ALA A 94 15.31 6.82 -6.57
CA ALA A 94 14.32 7.10 -7.61
C ALA A 94 14.43 8.54 -8.15
N TYR A 95 14.73 9.52 -7.30
CA TYR A 95 14.93 10.91 -7.68
C TYR A 95 16.25 11.14 -8.46
N GLU A 96 17.29 10.36 -8.18
CA GLU A 96 18.54 10.37 -8.95
C GLU A 96 18.35 9.78 -10.35
N ASP A 97 17.57 8.69 -10.46
CA ASP A 97 17.26 8.04 -11.73
C ASP A 97 16.34 8.92 -12.61
N LYS A 98 15.36 9.54 -12.01
CA LYS A 98 14.43 10.46 -12.67
C LYS A 98 13.99 11.56 -11.72
N ARG A 99 14.18 12.81 -12.09
CA ARG A 99 13.65 13.95 -11.33
C ARG A 99 12.13 13.92 -11.33
N VAL A 100 11.54 13.95 -10.13
CA VAL A 100 10.09 13.96 -9.90
C VAL A 100 9.72 15.23 -9.15
N ASP A 101 8.46 15.67 -9.28
CA ASP A 101 7.97 16.87 -8.58
C ASP A 101 7.89 16.61 -7.06
N TYR A 102 7.36 15.45 -6.70
CA TYR A 102 7.29 14.91 -5.34
C TYR A 102 6.90 13.43 -5.40
N PHE A 103 7.07 12.70 -4.32
CA PHE A 103 6.45 11.39 -4.15
C PHE A 103 5.10 11.55 -3.46
N LEU A 104 4.06 10.95 -4.05
CA LEU A 104 2.74 10.86 -3.44
C LEU A 104 2.78 9.81 -2.32
N ILE A 105 2.27 10.16 -1.15
CA ILE A 105 2.08 9.26 -0.01
C ILE A 105 0.60 9.17 0.27
N ARG A 106 0.04 7.96 0.28
CA ARG A 106 -1.36 7.71 0.56
C ARG A 106 -1.49 6.89 1.85
N ILE A 107 -2.25 7.38 2.79
CA ILE A 107 -2.37 6.78 4.12
C ILE A 107 -3.84 6.65 4.49
N SER A 108 -4.27 5.43 4.77
CA SER A 108 -5.59 5.15 5.33
C SER A 108 -5.77 5.85 6.68
N SER A 109 -6.96 6.41 6.92
CA SER A 109 -7.34 6.95 8.23
C SER A 109 -7.27 5.90 9.35
N ARG A 110 -7.30 4.62 8.98
CA ARG A 110 -7.18 3.47 9.88
C ARG A 110 -5.73 3.07 10.19
N ASN A 111 -4.74 3.73 9.56
CA ASN A 111 -3.32 3.43 9.76
C ASN A 111 -2.58 4.59 10.47
N PRO A 112 -2.81 4.81 11.77
CA PRO A 112 -2.16 5.88 12.53
C PRO A 112 -0.64 5.70 12.62
N HIS A 113 -0.14 4.44 12.55
CA HIS A 113 1.30 4.18 12.58
C HIS A 113 2.01 4.72 11.35
N SER A 114 1.47 4.45 10.15
CA SER A 114 2.01 4.99 8.90
C SER A 114 1.93 6.52 8.91
N LYS A 115 0.80 7.08 9.32
CA LYS A 115 0.61 8.53 9.45
C LYS A 115 1.71 9.16 10.30
N HIS A 116 1.97 8.61 11.50
CA HIS A 116 3.01 9.11 12.39
C HIS A 116 4.42 9.06 11.78
N VAL A 117 4.75 7.99 11.05
CA VAL A 117 6.06 7.85 10.37
C VAL A 117 6.26 8.96 9.36
N PHE A 118 5.28 9.20 8.49
CA PHE A 118 5.40 10.19 7.43
C PHE A 118 5.30 11.62 7.97
N GLU A 119 4.44 11.90 8.94
CA GLU A 119 4.38 13.22 9.60
C GLU A 119 5.71 13.60 10.26
N LYS A 120 6.39 12.64 10.90
CA LYS A 120 7.76 12.84 11.42
C LYS A 120 8.78 13.14 10.33
N MET A 121 8.57 12.70 9.11
CA MET A 121 9.42 13.04 7.97
C MET A 121 9.13 14.44 7.42
N GLY A 122 8.09 15.11 7.92
CA GLY A 122 7.72 16.48 7.54
C GLY A 122 6.89 16.55 6.25
N VAL A 123 6.22 15.44 5.84
CA VAL A 123 5.40 15.44 4.62
C VAL A 123 4.33 16.53 4.61
N ILE A 124 4.07 17.11 3.44
CA ILE A 124 3.15 18.21 3.27
C ILE A 124 1.75 17.66 2.94
N PRO A 125 0.71 17.97 3.72
CA PRO A 125 -0.66 17.57 3.39
C PRO A 125 -1.07 18.09 2.01
N LEU A 126 -1.72 17.23 1.22
CA LEU A 126 -2.21 17.57 -0.12
C LEU A 126 -3.74 17.63 -0.14
N ARG A 127 -4.40 16.51 0.18
CA ARG A 127 -5.86 16.41 0.23
C ARG A 127 -6.29 15.15 0.97
N THR A 128 -7.60 15.03 1.17
CA THR A 128 -8.25 13.79 1.64
C THR A 128 -9.14 13.25 0.52
N THR A 129 -9.08 11.95 0.29
CA THR A 129 -9.86 11.25 -0.74
C THR A 129 -10.65 10.10 -0.14
N GLU A 130 -11.65 9.62 -0.89
CA GLU A 130 -12.38 8.41 -0.51
C GLU A 130 -11.48 7.17 -0.62
N SER A 131 -11.76 6.13 0.18
CA SER A 131 -11.05 4.86 0.09
C SER A 131 -11.29 4.18 -1.27
N THR A 132 -10.36 3.30 -1.64
CA THR A 132 -10.51 2.50 -2.86
C THR A 132 -11.77 1.63 -2.79
N PHE A 133 -12.08 1.08 -1.61
CA PHE A 133 -13.28 0.29 -1.38
C PHE A 133 -14.55 1.11 -1.58
N LYS A 134 -14.63 2.31 -1.00
CA LYS A 134 -15.77 3.21 -1.18
C LYS A 134 -15.97 3.60 -2.65
N THR A 135 -14.87 3.90 -3.35
CA THR A 135 -14.90 4.20 -4.78
C THR A 135 -15.39 3.01 -5.60
N PHE A 136 -14.94 1.79 -5.26
CA PHE A 136 -15.41 0.55 -5.88
C PHE A 136 -16.90 0.33 -5.64
N MET A 137 -17.37 0.41 -4.40
CA MET A 137 -18.78 0.22 -4.04
C MET A 137 -19.70 1.25 -4.73
N LYS A 138 -19.24 2.48 -4.87
CA LYS A 138 -19.96 3.53 -5.59
C LYS A 138 -20.13 3.19 -7.07
N LYS A 139 -19.05 2.78 -7.74
CA LYS A 139 -19.09 2.33 -9.14
C LYS A 139 -19.97 1.09 -9.31
N PHE A 140 -19.86 0.13 -8.39
CA PHE A 140 -20.67 -1.07 -8.38
C PHE A 140 -22.16 -0.72 -8.30
N ARG A 141 -22.58 0.11 -7.34
CA ARG A 141 -23.96 0.59 -7.21
C ARG A 141 -24.45 1.31 -8.46
N ASP A 142 -23.60 2.13 -9.09
CA ASP A 142 -23.96 2.85 -10.31
C ASP A 142 -24.18 1.92 -11.51
N VAL A 143 -23.37 0.87 -11.67
CA VAL A 143 -23.56 -0.17 -12.68
C VAL A 143 -24.84 -0.96 -12.41
N MET A 144 -25.12 -1.24 -11.16
CA MET A 144 -26.25 -2.08 -10.72
C MET A 144 -27.60 -1.36 -10.73
N LYS A 145 -27.63 -0.03 -10.72
CA LYS A 145 -28.90 0.75 -10.83
C LYS A 145 -29.75 0.40 -12.05
N ASN A 146 -29.13 -0.14 -13.10
CA ASN A 146 -29.80 -0.53 -14.34
C ASN A 146 -30.01 -2.05 -14.49
N THR A 147 -29.66 -2.82 -13.49
CA THR A 147 -29.89 -4.26 -13.43
C THR A 147 -30.77 -4.56 -12.23
N GLU A 148 -31.75 -5.46 -12.38
CA GLU A 148 -32.54 -5.98 -11.25
C GLU A 148 -31.63 -6.77 -10.29
N VAL A 149 -30.62 -6.10 -9.72
CA VAL A 149 -29.73 -6.70 -8.74
C VAL A 149 -30.27 -6.37 -7.37
N ASP A 150 -30.74 -7.42 -6.79
CA ASP A 150 -31.22 -7.64 -5.47
C ASP A 150 -30.25 -7.07 -4.40
N ASP A 151 -30.79 -6.38 -3.40
CA ASP A 151 -30.11 -5.98 -2.17
C ASP A 151 -29.27 -7.15 -1.57
N ALA A 152 -29.70 -8.40 -1.82
CA ALA A 152 -28.99 -9.61 -1.46
C ALA A 152 -27.57 -9.72 -2.06
N MET A 153 -27.29 -9.13 -3.22
CA MET A 153 -25.95 -9.17 -3.80
C MET A 153 -25.01 -8.13 -3.18
N GLU A 154 -25.53 -6.95 -2.82
CA GLU A 154 -24.77 -5.97 -2.04
C GLU A 154 -24.43 -6.54 -0.65
N GLU A 155 -25.39 -7.18 0.00
CA GLU A 155 -25.17 -7.88 1.27
C GLU A 155 -24.15 -9.03 1.16
N ARG A 156 -24.13 -9.76 0.05
CA ARG A 156 -23.13 -10.81 -0.21
C ARG A 156 -21.74 -10.21 -0.41
N LEU A 157 -21.61 -9.09 -1.14
CA LEU A 157 -20.34 -8.39 -1.30
C LEU A 157 -19.82 -7.84 0.02
N LYS A 158 -20.72 -7.25 0.83
CA LYS A 158 -20.34 -6.79 2.18
C LYS A 158 -19.85 -7.93 3.08
N LYS A 159 -20.44 -9.13 2.95
CA LYS A 159 -20.03 -10.32 3.70
C LYS A 159 -18.67 -10.90 3.25
N ILE A 160 -18.22 -10.59 2.02
CA ILE A 160 -16.87 -10.98 1.56
C ILE A 160 -15.79 -10.16 2.28
N PHE A 161 -16.14 -8.97 2.76
CA PHE A 161 -15.24 -8.09 3.50
C PHE A 161 -15.71 -8.01 4.95
N ASP A 162 -14.99 -8.62 5.87
CA ASP A 162 -15.34 -8.69 7.30
C ASP A 162 -15.56 -7.32 7.96
N ASN A 163 -15.09 -6.24 7.32
CA ASN A 163 -15.14 -4.87 7.82
C ASN A 163 -15.64 -3.86 6.78
N ALA A 164 -16.59 -4.27 5.93
CA ALA A 164 -17.08 -3.45 4.81
C ALA A 164 -17.57 -2.06 5.23
N ASP A 165 -18.34 -1.96 6.32
CA ASP A 165 -18.86 -0.67 6.81
C ASP A 165 -17.71 0.27 7.24
N GLU A 166 -16.69 -0.25 7.92
CA GLU A 166 -15.51 0.53 8.29
C GLU A 166 -14.70 0.96 7.06
N LEU A 167 -14.62 0.12 6.02
CA LEU A 167 -13.95 0.45 4.76
C LEU A 167 -14.73 1.48 3.95
N GLU A 168 -16.05 1.54 4.07
CA GLU A 168 -16.87 2.60 3.46
C GLU A 168 -16.69 3.96 4.15
N GLU A 169 -16.46 3.98 5.46
CA GLU A 169 -16.21 5.20 6.22
C GLU A 169 -14.75 5.66 6.13
N GLU A 170 -13.86 4.80 5.67
CA GLU A 170 -12.44 5.07 5.53
C GLU A 170 -12.19 6.24 4.58
N VAL A 171 -11.28 7.13 4.98
CA VAL A 171 -10.71 8.16 4.12
C VAL A 171 -9.21 7.93 3.93
N VAL A 172 -8.69 8.39 2.82
CA VAL A 172 -7.26 8.34 2.51
C VAL A 172 -6.69 9.75 2.56
N TYR A 173 -5.69 9.94 3.40
CA TYR A 173 -4.91 11.16 3.45
C TYR A 173 -3.80 11.10 2.41
N GLU A 174 -3.71 12.10 1.56
CA GLU A 174 -2.65 12.25 0.58
C GLU A 174 -1.67 13.34 1.02
N TYR A 175 -0.37 13.04 0.88
CA TYR A 175 0.72 13.95 1.23
C TYR A 175 1.76 13.97 0.12
N LYS A 176 2.57 15.04 0.12
CA LYS A 176 3.77 15.18 -0.71
C LYS A 176 5.02 14.92 0.12
N LEU A 177 5.87 14.04 -0.37
CA LEU A 177 7.25 13.89 0.12
C LEU A 177 8.18 14.55 -0.91
N THR A 178 8.72 15.72 -0.57
CA THR A 178 9.57 16.52 -1.45
C THR A 178 11.06 16.19 -1.25
N SER A 179 11.91 16.58 -2.21
CA SER A 179 13.35 16.29 -2.17
C SER A 179 14.07 16.78 -0.91
N GLU A 180 13.61 17.87 -0.31
CA GLU A 180 14.18 18.42 0.93
C GLU A 180 14.07 17.48 2.14
N MET A 181 13.15 16.50 2.09
CA MET A 181 12.87 15.59 3.20
C MET A 181 13.72 14.31 3.15
N PHE A 182 14.34 14.00 2.01
CA PHE A 182 15.11 12.77 1.84
C PHE A 182 16.53 12.98 1.30
N LEU A 183 16.86 14.15 0.78
CA LEU A 183 18.24 14.53 0.42
C LEU A 183 19.01 15.01 1.64
#